data_5dd56bce87168a4c29f24a667c3575ff
#
_entry.id   5dd56bce87168a4c29f24a667c3575ff
#
_cell.length_a   1.000
_cell.length_b   1.000
_cell.length_c   1.000
_cell.angle_alpha   90.00
_cell.angle_beta   90.00
_cell.angle_gamma   90.00
#
_symmetry.space_group_name_H-M   'P 1'
#
loop_
_entity.id
_entity.type
_entity.pdbx_description
1 polymer ?
#
loop_
_entity_poly.entity_id
_entity_poly.type
_entity_poly.pdbx_seq_one_letter_code
_entity_poly.pdbx_strand_id
1 'polypeptide(L)'
;PFGMVRNVAGVMAELEPEDFYLLSGVEQGMRFSEWVNREKLPDLSNLTPEEVEYRLDRCASRGLIERKTIQYEGYTLTAEGYDALALRTFSKRGTVEGVGAPLGVGKESDVLEVQSYKPMALKFHREGYTNFREVMRERDYTSDNQHVSWLYTARKASEREYEALETLFPGVSVPRPIDQNRHAIVMAKLEGVELDRAKLADDQVVGVLDLILREVAAAYDAGYVHADMSEDNVAVSESGVTIFDWPQAVPA
;
A
#
# COMPACT_ATOMS: atom_id res chain seq x y z
N PRO A 1 13.89 14.42 2.87
CA PRO A 1 14.47 13.10 2.71
C PRO A 1 13.30 12.13 2.60
N PHE A 2 13.15 11.57 1.41
CA PHE A 2 12.13 10.60 1.05
C PHE A 2 12.27 9.39 1.97
N GLY A 3 11.15 9.00 2.63
CA GLY A 3 11.12 7.87 3.53
C GLY A 3 11.53 6.62 2.77
N MET A 4 12.68 6.13 3.09
CA MET A 4 13.14 4.82 2.66
C MET A 4 12.06 3.81 3.03
N VAL A 5 11.72 2.93 2.11
CA VAL A 5 11.16 1.60 2.41
C VAL A 5 12.24 0.86 3.18
N ARG A 6 12.42 1.27 4.44
CA ARG A 6 13.49 0.77 5.30
C ARG A 6 13.06 -0.57 5.82
N ASN A 7 13.61 -1.61 5.19
CA ASN A 7 13.85 -2.89 5.86
C ASN A 7 12.63 -3.42 6.65
N VAL A 8 11.41 -3.27 6.06
CA VAL A 8 10.20 -3.82 6.69
C VAL A 8 10.40 -5.30 7.02
N ALA A 9 11.09 -6.04 6.14
CA ALA A 9 11.45 -7.44 6.38
C ALA A 9 12.35 -7.61 7.61
N GLY A 10 13.37 -6.74 7.77
CA GLY A 10 14.26 -6.79 8.93
C GLY A 10 13.54 -6.47 10.23
N VAL A 11 12.69 -5.43 10.22
CA VAL A 11 11.86 -5.09 11.38
C VAL A 11 10.89 -6.23 11.69
N MET A 12 10.24 -6.81 10.67
CA MET A 12 9.32 -7.93 10.84
C MET A 12 9.95 -9.15 11.48
N ALA A 13 11.22 -9.46 11.17
CA ALA A 13 11.94 -10.59 11.75
C ALA A 13 12.17 -10.44 13.26
N GLU A 14 12.15 -9.21 13.78
CA GLU A 14 12.32 -8.91 15.20
C GLU A 14 11.00 -8.83 15.97
N LEU A 15 9.83 -8.80 15.29
CA LEU A 15 8.53 -8.65 15.91
C LEU A 15 8.00 -9.99 16.45
N GLU A 16 7.46 -9.92 17.65
CA GLU A 16 6.79 -11.02 18.33
C GLU A 16 5.28 -10.99 18.05
N PRO A 17 4.55 -12.10 18.24
CA PRO A 17 3.10 -12.15 18.03
C PRO A 17 2.33 -11.04 18.77
N GLU A 18 2.76 -10.71 19.99
CA GLU A 18 2.13 -9.70 20.85
C GLU A 18 2.33 -8.27 20.32
N ASP A 19 3.44 -7.99 19.62
CA ASP A 19 3.65 -6.71 18.93
C ASP A 19 2.55 -6.50 17.87
N PHE A 20 2.20 -7.55 17.13
CA PHE A 20 1.12 -7.48 16.14
C PHE A 20 -0.27 -7.37 16.78
N TYR A 21 -0.48 -7.94 17.97
CA TYR A 21 -1.72 -7.73 18.70
C TYR A 21 -1.86 -6.27 19.13
N LEU A 22 -0.78 -5.65 19.63
CA LEU A 22 -0.77 -4.22 19.93
C LEU A 22 -1.04 -3.36 18.69
N LEU A 23 -0.30 -3.58 17.59
CA LEU A 23 -0.49 -2.83 16.35
C LEU A 23 -1.92 -2.96 15.81
N SER A 24 -2.52 -4.15 15.91
CA SER A 24 -3.92 -4.38 15.52
C SER A 24 -4.89 -3.65 16.44
N GLY A 25 -4.60 -3.57 17.74
CA GLY A 25 -5.37 -2.79 18.70
C GLY A 25 -5.34 -1.29 18.38
N VAL A 26 -4.17 -0.76 18.04
CA VAL A 26 -4.04 0.63 17.57
C VAL A 26 -4.82 0.84 16.27
N GLU A 27 -4.69 -0.06 15.27
CA GLU A 27 -5.48 -0.01 14.02
C GLU A 27 -6.99 0.06 14.29
N GLN A 28 -7.49 -0.77 15.21
CA GLN A 28 -8.91 -0.78 15.57
C GLN A 28 -9.34 0.53 16.23
N GLY A 29 -8.55 1.05 17.15
CA GLY A 29 -8.82 2.32 17.83
C GLY A 29 -8.80 3.51 16.87
N MET A 30 -7.96 3.47 15.83
CA MET A 30 -7.87 4.52 14.80
C MET A 30 -9.12 4.63 13.91
N ARG A 31 -10.08 3.71 14.00
CA ARG A 31 -11.41 3.86 13.37
C ARG A 31 -12.25 4.95 14.03
N PHE A 32 -11.96 5.27 15.27
CA PHE A 32 -12.75 6.18 16.09
C PHE A 32 -12.01 7.44 16.52
N SER A 33 -10.68 7.42 16.49
CA SER A 33 -9.83 8.53 16.92
C SER A 33 -8.47 8.43 16.22
N GLU A 34 -7.94 9.56 15.80
CA GLU A 34 -6.59 9.68 15.23
C GLU A 34 -5.51 9.20 16.21
N TRP A 35 -5.68 9.55 17.48
CA TRP A 35 -4.79 9.17 18.57
C TRP A 35 -5.55 8.26 19.53
N VAL A 36 -5.20 6.99 19.55
CA VAL A 36 -5.82 5.98 20.38
C VAL A 36 -5.34 6.16 21.83
N ASN A 37 -6.28 6.34 22.76
CA ASN A 37 -5.94 6.45 24.17
C ASN A 37 -5.30 5.15 24.67
N ARG A 38 -4.13 5.27 25.33
CA ARG A 38 -3.40 4.17 25.95
C ARG A 38 -4.27 3.27 26.80
N GLU A 39 -5.18 3.85 27.59
CA GLU A 39 -6.05 3.11 28.53
C GLU A 39 -7.02 2.15 27.81
N LYS A 40 -7.31 2.38 26.52
CA LYS A 40 -8.17 1.51 25.71
C LYS A 40 -7.42 0.35 25.04
N LEU A 41 -6.09 0.43 24.97
CA LEU A 41 -5.28 -0.55 24.25
C LEU A 41 -5.30 -1.95 24.85
N PRO A 42 -5.36 -2.17 26.17
CA PRO A 42 -5.51 -3.51 26.72
C PRO A 42 -6.74 -4.25 26.15
N ASP A 43 -7.88 -3.60 26.13
CA ASP A 43 -9.12 -4.17 25.60
C ASP A 43 -9.08 -4.39 24.07
N LEU A 44 -8.49 -3.43 23.34
CA LEU A 44 -8.39 -3.47 21.87
C LEU A 44 -7.39 -4.51 21.38
N SER A 45 -6.31 -4.76 22.14
CA SER A 45 -5.24 -5.69 21.77
C SER A 45 -5.36 -7.06 22.41
N ASN A 46 -6.22 -7.19 23.43
CA ASN A 46 -6.35 -8.38 24.27
C ASN A 46 -5.02 -8.74 24.98
N LEU A 47 -4.29 -7.71 25.42
CA LEU A 47 -3.05 -7.79 26.19
C LEU A 47 -3.26 -7.23 27.59
N THR A 48 -2.44 -7.64 28.57
CA THR A 48 -2.46 -7.01 29.89
C THR A 48 -1.92 -5.57 29.84
N PRO A 49 -2.26 -4.70 30.79
CA PRO A 49 -1.72 -3.34 30.83
C PRO A 49 -0.18 -3.28 30.84
N GLU A 50 0.47 -4.18 31.56
CA GLU A 50 1.92 -4.29 31.64
C GLU A 50 2.53 -4.69 30.29
N GLU A 51 1.90 -5.64 29.60
CA GLU A 51 2.32 -6.07 28.27
C GLU A 51 2.13 -4.94 27.26
N VAL A 52 1.01 -4.22 27.31
CA VAL A 52 0.76 -3.04 26.47
C VAL A 52 1.88 -2.01 26.62
N GLU A 53 2.27 -1.69 27.87
CA GLU A 53 3.33 -0.72 28.14
C GLU A 53 4.66 -1.13 27.49
N TYR A 54 5.06 -2.38 27.71
CA TYR A 54 6.27 -2.95 27.13
C TYR A 54 6.23 -2.93 25.59
N ARG A 55 5.12 -3.31 24.98
CA ARG A 55 4.95 -3.36 23.53
C ARG A 55 4.87 -1.97 22.90
N LEU A 56 4.31 -0.99 23.58
CA LEU A 56 4.29 0.40 23.11
C LEU A 56 5.70 0.95 22.96
N ASP A 57 6.56 0.78 23.97
CA ASP A 57 7.95 1.24 23.91
C ASP A 57 8.73 0.50 22.80
N ARG A 58 8.49 -0.79 22.68
CA ARG A 58 9.12 -1.65 21.68
C ARG A 58 8.71 -1.28 20.25
N CYS A 59 7.43 -1.07 19.99
CA CYS A 59 6.92 -0.67 18.67
C CYS A 59 7.29 0.77 18.32
N ALA A 60 7.27 1.69 19.29
CA ALA A 60 7.66 3.08 19.09
C ALA A 60 9.16 3.20 18.74
N SER A 61 10.04 2.46 19.45
CA SER A 61 11.49 2.45 19.16
C SER A 61 11.82 1.91 17.76
N ARG A 62 10.93 1.13 17.15
CA ARG A 62 11.04 0.60 15.79
C ARG A 62 10.34 1.47 14.74
N GLY A 63 9.73 2.58 15.15
CA GLY A 63 9.04 3.48 14.24
C GLY A 63 7.72 2.96 13.69
N LEU A 64 7.10 1.96 14.33
CA LEU A 64 5.83 1.36 13.89
C LEU A 64 4.60 2.12 14.39
N ILE A 65 4.77 2.89 15.47
CA ILE A 65 3.75 3.76 16.06
C ILE A 65 4.39 5.10 16.43
N GLU A 66 3.57 6.14 16.44
CA GLU A 66 3.91 7.45 17.00
C GLU A 66 3.11 7.68 18.29
N ARG A 67 3.70 8.45 19.22
CA ARG A 67 3.12 8.84 20.50
C ARG A 67 2.91 10.35 20.54
N LYS A 68 1.78 10.78 21.08
CA LYS A 68 1.49 12.19 21.35
C LYS A 68 0.77 12.34 22.68
N THR A 69 1.19 13.29 23.50
CA THR A 69 0.45 13.70 24.70
C THR A 69 -0.49 14.84 24.34
N ILE A 70 -1.79 14.59 24.47
CA ILE A 70 -2.87 15.56 24.29
C ILE A 70 -3.59 15.70 25.62
N GLN A 71 -4.90 15.47 25.71
CA GLN A 71 -5.61 15.35 26.99
C GLN A 71 -5.31 14.00 27.68
N TYR A 72 -4.75 13.08 26.92
CA TYR A 72 -4.31 11.75 27.33
C TYR A 72 -3.07 11.36 26.53
N GLU A 73 -2.45 10.25 26.88
CA GLU A 73 -1.37 9.66 26.12
C GLU A 73 -1.96 8.87 24.94
N GLY A 74 -1.76 9.37 23.73
CA GLY A 74 -2.33 8.82 22.50
C GLY A 74 -1.28 8.18 21.60
N TYR A 75 -1.69 7.18 20.84
CA TYR A 75 -0.86 6.43 19.90
C TYR A 75 -1.54 6.29 18.55
N THR A 76 -0.74 6.35 17.48
CA THR A 76 -1.19 6.16 16.09
C THR A 76 -0.22 5.26 15.33
N LEU A 77 -0.70 4.52 14.35
CA LEU A 77 0.17 3.76 13.44
C LEU A 77 0.93 4.70 12.51
N THR A 78 2.19 4.35 12.26
CA THR A 78 2.94 4.88 11.11
C THR A 78 2.60 4.08 9.84
N ALA A 79 3.11 4.52 8.68
CA ALA A 79 3.03 3.73 7.45
C ALA A 79 3.71 2.37 7.64
N GLU A 80 4.88 2.35 8.28
CA GLU A 80 5.66 1.15 8.56
C GLU A 80 4.90 0.17 9.46
N GLY A 81 4.16 0.68 10.45
CA GLY A 81 3.32 -0.17 11.30
C GLY A 81 2.17 -0.81 10.53
N TYR A 82 1.58 -0.07 9.60
CA TYR A 82 0.50 -0.57 8.76
C TYR A 82 1.02 -1.57 7.71
N ASP A 83 2.20 -1.31 7.12
CA ASP A 83 2.91 -2.24 6.24
C ASP A 83 3.20 -3.57 6.94
N ALA A 84 3.69 -3.51 8.19
CA ALA A 84 3.97 -4.70 8.98
C ALA A 84 2.72 -5.56 9.20
N LEU A 85 1.56 -4.94 9.45
CA LEU A 85 0.28 -5.65 9.59
C LEU A 85 -0.16 -6.31 8.28
N ALA A 86 -0.01 -5.64 7.14
CA ALA A 86 -0.34 -6.20 5.83
C ALA A 86 0.59 -7.39 5.49
N LEU A 87 1.90 -7.21 5.63
CA LEU A 87 2.89 -8.27 5.41
C LEU A 87 2.67 -9.49 6.31
N ARG A 88 2.35 -9.27 7.60
CA ARG A 88 2.01 -10.36 8.52
C ARG A 88 0.84 -11.18 8.00
N THR A 89 -0.16 -10.52 7.42
CA THR A 89 -1.33 -11.20 6.86
C THR A 89 -0.95 -12.03 5.63
N PHE A 90 -0.19 -11.46 4.68
CA PHE A 90 0.27 -12.18 3.50
C PHE A 90 1.20 -13.36 3.85
N SER A 91 2.08 -13.18 4.83
CA SER A 91 2.93 -14.25 5.32
C SER A 91 2.13 -15.39 5.94
N LYS A 92 1.12 -15.08 6.77
CA LYS A 92 0.22 -16.10 7.35
C LYS A 92 -0.61 -16.85 6.32
N ARG A 93 -0.95 -16.19 5.20
CA ARG A 93 -1.67 -16.81 4.08
C ARG A 93 -0.76 -17.64 3.17
N GLY A 94 0.56 -17.54 3.34
CA GLY A 94 1.55 -18.14 2.45
C GLY A 94 1.70 -17.42 1.11
N THR A 95 1.10 -16.23 0.96
CA THR A 95 1.19 -15.43 -0.27
C THR A 95 2.59 -14.82 -0.41
N VAL A 96 3.21 -14.42 0.70
CA VAL A 96 4.56 -13.83 0.74
C VAL A 96 5.43 -14.61 1.73
N GLU A 97 6.54 -15.16 1.25
CA GLU A 97 7.54 -15.89 2.04
C GLU A 97 8.80 -15.08 2.27
N GLY A 98 9.10 -14.13 1.41
CA GLY A 98 10.26 -13.26 1.50
C GLY A 98 10.05 -11.91 0.85
N VAL A 99 10.78 -10.90 1.32
CA VAL A 99 10.78 -9.53 0.78
C VAL A 99 12.13 -9.25 0.17
N GLY A 100 12.11 -8.79 -1.09
CA GLY A 100 13.31 -8.46 -1.88
C GLY A 100 13.56 -6.96 -1.94
N ALA A 101 14.13 -6.53 -3.07
CA ALA A 101 14.51 -5.14 -3.31
C ALA A 101 13.31 -4.25 -3.64
N PRO A 102 13.41 -2.92 -3.39
CA PRO A 102 12.47 -1.97 -3.95
C PRO A 102 12.44 -2.02 -5.47
N LEU A 103 11.25 -2.06 -6.06
CA LEU A 103 11.01 -1.96 -7.50
C LEU A 103 10.68 -0.53 -7.92
N GLY A 104 9.96 0.20 -7.06
CA GLY A 104 9.61 1.60 -7.27
C GLY A 104 9.24 2.26 -5.94
N VAL A 105 9.55 3.54 -5.81
CA VAL A 105 9.18 4.38 -4.67
C VAL A 105 8.60 5.68 -5.22
N GLY A 106 7.33 5.90 -4.98
CA GLY A 106 6.58 7.06 -5.45
C GLY A 106 5.97 7.89 -4.33
N LYS A 107 5.22 8.92 -4.70
CA LYS A 107 4.47 9.73 -3.73
C LYS A 107 3.22 9.02 -3.24
N GLU A 108 2.61 8.21 -4.08
CA GLU A 108 1.31 7.57 -3.87
C GLU A 108 1.41 6.07 -3.61
N SER A 109 2.57 5.46 -3.88
CA SER A 109 2.81 4.05 -3.60
C SER A 109 4.29 3.71 -3.45
N ASP A 110 4.56 2.63 -2.72
CA ASP A 110 5.85 1.95 -2.65
C ASP A 110 5.68 0.53 -3.17
N VAL A 111 6.55 0.11 -4.07
CA VAL A 111 6.51 -1.24 -4.68
C VAL A 111 7.78 -2.00 -4.35
N LEU A 112 7.62 -3.20 -3.80
CA LEU A 112 8.70 -4.11 -3.43
C LEU A 112 8.62 -5.41 -4.24
N GLU A 113 9.76 -6.00 -4.54
CA GLU A 113 9.80 -7.39 -4.94
C GLU A 113 9.47 -8.28 -3.73
N VAL A 114 8.62 -9.27 -3.93
CA VAL A 114 8.35 -10.30 -2.92
C VAL A 114 8.48 -11.67 -3.54
N GLN A 115 8.81 -12.64 -2.71
CA GLN A 115 9.03 -14.01 -3.12
C GLN A 115 8.00 -14.93 -2.46
N SER A 116 7.43 -15.84 -3.24
CA SER A 116 6.79 -17.06 -2.84
C SER A 116 7.29 -18.18 -3.78
N TYR A 117 6.40 -18.89 -4.45
CA TYR A 117 6.81 -19.86 -5.48
C TYR A 117 7.46 -19.21 -6.72
N LYS A 118 7.30 -17.92 -6.92
CA LYS A 118 7.94 -17.09 -7.96
C LYS A 118 8.08 -15.63 -7.50
N PRO A 119 8.93 -14.83 -8.17
CA PRO A 119 8.97 -13.38 -7.90
C PRO A 119 7.65 -12.70 -8.25
N MET A 120 7.20 -11.82 -7.35
CA MET A 120 5.99 -11.02 -7.48
C MET A 120 6.27 -9.59 -7.05
N ALA A 121 5.31 -8.69 -7.23
CA ALA A 121 5.34 -7.32 -6.75
C ALA A 121 4.33 -7.14 -5.61
N LEU A 122 4.76 -6.48 -4.55
CA LEU A 122 3.93 -6.00 -3.44
C LEU A 122 3.88 -4.49 -3.52
N LYS A 123 2.68 -3.93 -3.71
CA LYS A 123 2.45 -2.49 -3.76
C LYS A 123 1.72 -2.04 -2.50
N PHE A 124 2.30 -1.08 -1.78
CA PHE A 124 1.68 -0.38 -0.67
C PHE A 124 1.14 0.96 -1.15
N HIS A 125 -0.14 1.20 -0.98
CA HIS A 125 -0.78 2.48 -1.30
C HIS A 125 -0.51 3.50 -0.19
N ARG A 126 -0.23 4.75 -0.61
CA ARG A 126 0.14 5.88 0.28
C ARG A 126 -0.83 7.05 0.19
N GLU A 127 -1.93 6.90 -0.55
CA GLU A 127 -2.94 7.94 -0.71
C GLU A 127 -3.44 8.42 0.65
N GLY A 128 -3.50 9.74 0.80
CA GLY A 128 -3.88 10.40 2.04
C GLY A 128 -2.78 10.48 3.11
N TYR A 129 -1.70 9.70 3.02
CA TYR A 129 -0.63 9.72 4.02
C TYR A 129 0.20 11.00 3.99
N THR A 130 0.57 11.49 2.82
CA THR A 130 1.36 12.73 2.66
C THR A 130 0.56 13.94 3.12
N ASN A 131 -0.69 14.06 2.67
CA ASN A 131 -1.59 15.14 3.09
C ASN A 131 -1.86 15.10 4.60
N PHE A 132 -2.03 13.90 5.17
CA PHE A 132 -2.19 13.71 6.59
C PHE A 132 -0.99 14.23 7.38
N ARG A 133 0.25 13.91 6.96
CA ARG A 133 1.47 14.40 7.63
C ARG A 133 1.66 15.90 7.51
N GLU A 134 1.32 16.52 6.38
CA GLU A 134 1.37 17.97 6.20
C GLU A 134 0.35 18.67 7.08
N VAL A 135 -0.89 18.21 7.08
CA VAL A 135 -1.96 18.72 7.94
C VAL A 135 -1.62 18.56 9.42
N MET A 136 -0.97 17.46 9.80
CA MET A 136 -0.52 17.22 11.17
C MET A 136 0.60 18.17 11.62
N ARG A 137 1.45 18.63 10.69
CA ARG A 137 2.49 19.64 10.99
C ARG A 137 1.92 21.03 11.14
N GLU A 138 0.86 21.36 10.42
CA GLU A 138 0.24 22.69 10.41
C GLU A 138 -0.86 22.88 11.47
N ARG A 139 -1.50 21.79 11.92
CA ARG A 139 -2.59 21.84 12.90
C ARG A 139 -2.07 21.59 14.32
N ASP A 140 -1.60 22.64 14.96
CA ASP A 140 -1.49 22.68 16.42
C ASP A 140 -2.84 22.93 17.11
N TYR A 141 -3.86 23.37 16.41
CA TYR A 141 -5.22 23.64 16.96
C TYR A 141 -6.26 23.70 15.85
N THR A 142 -7.25 22.82 15.83
CA THR A 142 -8.70 23.05 15.85
C THR A 142 -9.49 21.85 15.32
N SER A 143 -10.32 21.31 16.21
CA SER A 143 -11.73 20.93 16.12
C SER A 143 -12.24 20.03 14.99
N ASP A 144 -12.99 19.02 15.46
CA ASP A 144 -14.26 18.53 14.94
C ASP A 144 -14.49 18.74 13.43
N ASN A 145 -14.20 17.68 12.67
CA ASN A 145 -15.09 17.21 11.61
C ASN A 145 -14.44 16.03 10.88
N GLN A 146 -15.10 14.89 10.94
CA GLN A 146 -14.89 13.68 10.16
C GLN A 146 -13.43 13.29 9.97
N HIS A 147 -12.90 12.65 10.99
CA HIS A 147 -11.59 12.02 10.92
C HIS A 147 -11.65 10.84 9.94
N VAL A 148 -11.39 11.12 8.67
CA VAL A 148 -11.08 10.06 7.72
C VAL A 148 -9.61 9.72 7.92
N SER A 149 -9.36 8.61 8.62
CA SER A 149 -8.01 8.10 8.79
C SER A 149 -7.36 7.88 7.42
N TRP A 150 -6.10 8.28 7.26
CA TRP A 150 -5.32 7.99 6.05
C TRP A 150 -5.30 6.47 5.75
N LEU A 151 -5.39 5.62 6.78
CA LEU A 151 -5.54 4.17 6.64
C LEU A 151 -6.77 3.81 5.80
N TYR A 152 -7.88 4.51 5.99
CA TYR A 152 -9.11 4.27 5.23
C TYR A 152 -8.94 4.67 3.76
N THR A 153 -8.32 5.83 3.49
CA THR A 153 -8.08 6.31 2.12
C THR A 153 -7.15 5.36 1.36
N ALA A 154 -6.02 4.98 1.96
CA ALA A 154 -5.07 4.05 1.37
C ALA A 154 -5.68 2.65 1.15
N ARG A 155 -6.50 2.17 2.09
CA ARG A 155 -7.23 0.91 1.94
C ARG A 155 -8.21 0.96 0.78
N LYS A 156 -8.97 2.05 0.64
CA LYS A 156 -9.93 2.22 -0.46
C LYS A 156 -9.26 2.30 -1.83
N ALA A 157 -8.10 2.92 -1.92
CA ALA A 157 -7.30 2.92 -3.15
C ALA A 157 -6.85 1.51 -3.52
N SER A 158 -6.33 0.76 -2.55
CA SER A 158 -5.94 -0.65 -2.72
C SER A 158 -7.12 -1.54 -3.14
N GLU A 159 -8.26 -1.42 -2.48
CA GLU A 159 -9.47 -2.19 -2.82
C GLU A 159 -9.93 -1.90 -4.26
N ARG A 160 -9.99 -0.62 -4.67
CA ARG A 160 -10.39 -0.21 -6.02
C ARG A 160 -9.42 -0.73 -7.10
N GLU A 161 -8.13 -0.58 -6.87
CA GLU A 161 -7.14 -1.11 -7.83
C GLU A 161 -7.25 -2.63 -7.95
N TYR A 162 -7.38 -3.34 -6.84
CA TYR A 162 -7.50 -4.80 -6.86
C TYR A 162 -8.76 -5.27 -7.60
N GLU A 163 -9.92 -4.66 -7.34
CA GLU A 163 -11.19 -4.93 -8.03
C GLU A 163 -11.09 -4.67 -9.55
N ALA A 164 -10.43 -3.56 -9.93
CA ALA A 164 -10.18 -3.26 -11.34
C ALA A 164 -9.30 -4.33 -11.99
N LEU A 165 -8.18 -4.70 -11.35
CA LEU A 165 -7.28 -5.75 -11.85
C LEU A 165 -7.98 -7.12 -11.96
N GLU A 166 -8.81 -7.51 -10.98
CA GLU A 166 -9.58 -8.76 -11.04
C GLU A 166 -10.58 -8.79 -12.21
N THR A 167 -11.20 -7.64 -12.49
CA THR A 167 -12.17 -7.53 -13.59
C THR A 167 -11.48 -7.51 -14.96
N LEU A 168 -10.36 -6.80 -15.07
CA LEU A 168 -9.64 -6.62 -16.34
C LEU A 168 -8.84 -7.86 -16.74
N PHE A 169 -8.23 -8.55 -15.79
CA PHE A 169 -7.44 -9.75 -16.07
C PHE A 169 -8.34 -10.97 -16.34
N PRO A 170 -8.05 -11.82 -17.35
CA PRO A 170 -6.95 -11.76 -18.31
C PRO A 170 -7.31 -11.07 -19.64
N GLY A 171 -8.47 -10.42 -19.73
CA GLY A 171 -8.99 -9.82 -20.97
C GLY A 171 -8.22 -8.59 -21.42
N VAL A 172 -7.60 -7.88 -20.48
CA VAL A 172 -6.75 -6.71 -20.69
C VAL A 172 -5.36 -7.04 -20.16
N SER A 173 -4.33 -6.53 -20.82
CA SER A 173 -2.94 -6.69 -20.36
C SER A 173 -2.66 -5.79 -19.17
N VAL A 174 -2.94 -6.32 -17.98
CA VAL A 174 -2.70 -5.72 -16.66
C VAL A 174 -1.92 -6.69 -15.77
N PRO A 175 -1.26 -6.23 -14.70
CA PRO A 175 -0.64 -7.11 -13.72
C PRO A 175 -1.66 -8.08 -13.16
N ARG A 176 -1.39 -9.40 -13.20
CA ARG A 176 -2.29 -10.39 -12.62
C ARG A 176 -2.42 -10.16 -11.11
N PRO A 177 -3.62 -9.88 -10.57
CA PRO A 177 -3.84 -9.78 -9.13
C PRO A 177 -3.66 -11.15 -8.46
N ILE A 178 -3.14 -11.17 -7.23
CA ILE A 178 -2.85 -12.40 -6.47
C ILE A 178 -3.51 -12.35 -5.10
N ASP A 179 -3.31 -11.30 -4.33
CA ASP A 179 -3.89 -11.13 -2.99
C ASP A 179 -3.98 -9.65 -2.61
N GLN A 180 -4.92 -9.31 -1.74
CA GLN A 180 -5.11 -7.96 -1.23
C GLN A 180 -5.34 -8.00 0.27
N ASN A 181 -4.73 -7.08 1.00
CA ASN A 181 -4.99 -6.86 2.41
C ASN A 181 -4.67 -5.43 2.83
N ARG A 182 -5.58 -4.78 3.55
CA ARG A 182 -5.43 -3.40 3.99
C ARG A 182 -5.16 -2.47 2.80
N HIS A 183 -4.05 -1.74 2.83
CA HIS A 183 -3.59 -0.82 1.80
C HIS A 183 -2.59 -1.45 0.82
N ALA A 184 -2.53 -2.77 0.76
CA ALA A 184 -1.51 -3.49 0.01
C ALA A 184 -2.08 -4.51 -0.96
N ILE A 185 -1.45 -4.64 -2.13
CA ILE A 185 -1.76 -5.62 -3.18
C ILE A 185 -0.52 -6.43 -3.48
N VAL A 186 -0.69 -7.73 -3.61
CA VAL A 186 0.29 -8.63 -4.23
C VAL A 186 -0.18 -8.97 -5.64
N MET A 187 0.71 -8.77 -6.62
CA MET A 187 0.43 -8.99 -8.03
C MET A 187 1.64 -9.58 -8.76
N ALA A 188 1.43 -10.03 -9.98
CA ALA A 188 2.54 -10.48 -10.83
C ALA A 188 3.52 -9.32 -11.05
N LYS A 189 4.82 -9.62 -10.96
CA LYS A 189 5.87 -8.66 -11.29
C LYS A 189 5.78 -8.32 -12.78
N LEU A 190 5.86 -7.03 -13.11
CA LEU A 190 5.87 -6.55 -14.48
C LEU A 190 7.15 -7.00 -15.19
N GLU A 191 7.01 -7.36 -16.46
CA GLU A 191 8.10 -7.60 -17.38
C GLU A 191 8.30 -6.38 -18.28
N GLY A 192 9.55 -6.12 -18.70
CA GLY A 192 9.87 -4.99 -19.56
C GLY A 192 10.27 -3.72 -18.80
N VAL A 193 10.12 -2.59 -19.46
CA VAL A 193 10.46 -1.25 -18.95
C VAL A 193 9.30 -0.30 -19.12
N GLU A 194 9.19 0.68 -18.23
CA GLU A 194 8.22 1.77 -18.34
C GLU A 194 8.42 2.53 -19.66
N LEU A 195 7.33 2.94 -20.29
CA LEU A 195 7.35 3.54 -21.63
C LEU A 195 8.17 4.83 -21.67
N ASP A 196 8.16 5.63 -20.60
CA ASP A 196 8.98 6.84 -20.45
C ASP A 196 10.50 6.56 -20.56
N ARG A 197 10.92 5.34 -20.19
CA ARG A 197 12.32 4.86 -20.22
C ARG A 197 12.63 3.97 -21.40
N ALA A 198 11.60 3.55 -22.15
CA ALA A 198 11.76 2.66 -23.28
C ALA A 198 12.45 3.38 -24.45
N LYS A 199 13.47 2.76 -25.01
CA LYS A 199 14.15 3.25 -26.23
C LYS A 199 13.50 2.60 -27.45
N LEU A 200 12.44 3.20 -27.95
CA LEU A 200 11.75 2.74 -29.15
C LEU A 200 12.42 3.31 -30.40
N ALA A 201 12.57 2.49 -31.42
CA ALA A 201 12.91 2.97 -32.76
C ALA A 201 11.67 3.60 -33.44
N ASP A 202 11.87 4.53 -34.38
CA ASP A 202 10.78 5.28 -35.01
C ASP A 202 9.71 4.37 -35.64
N ASP A 203 10.12 3.24 -36.20
CA ASP A 203 9.23 2.23 -36.78
C ASP A 203 8.42 1.42 -35.74
N GLN A 204 8.83 1.42 -34.48
CA GLN A 204 8.16 0.72 -33.39
C GLN A 204 7.08 1.58 -32.72
N VAL A 205 7.21 2.91 -32.74
CA VAL A 205 6.32 3.84 -32.02
C VAL A 205 4.85 3.64 -32.36
N VAL A 206 4.54 3.55 -33.68
CA VAL A 206 3.15 3.37 -34.12
C VAL A 206 2.59 2.02 -33.70
N GLY A 207 3.41 0.97 -33.72
CA GLY A 207 3.01 -0.36 -33.26
C GLY A 207 2.71 -0.40 -31.75
N VAL A 208 3.55 0.22 -30.94
CA VAL A 208 3.34 0.32 -29.49
C VAL A 208 2.08 1.12 -29.17
N LEU A 209 1.87 2.26 -29.87
CA LEU A 209 0.65 3.06 -29.70
C LEU A 209 -0.62 2.28 -30.05
N ASP A 210 -0.61 1.50 -31.15
CA ASP A 210 -1.74 0.65 -31.54
C ASP A 210 -2.04 -0.39 -30.46
N LEU A 211 -1.01 -1.02 -29.87
CA LEU A 211 -1.19 -1.95 -28.75
C LEU A 211 -1.82 -1.26 -27.53
N ILE A 212 -1.31 -0.10 -27.14
CA ILE A 212 -1.88 0.67 -26.01
C ILE A 212 -3.36 0.99 -26.26
N LEU A 213 -3.70 1.48 -27.44
CA LEU A 213 -5.09 1.83 -27.78
C LEU A 213 -6.01 0.61 -27.78
N ARG A 214 -5.53 -0.57 -28.18
CA ARG A 214 -6.30 -1.82 -28.08
C ARG A 214 -6.57 -2.22 -26.62
N GLU A 215 -5.57 -2.12 -25.75
CA GLU A 215 -5.74 -2.42 -24.33
C GLU A 215 -6.68 -1.41 -23.66
N VAL A 216 -6.59 -0.13 -23.98
CA VAL A 216 -7.52 0.91 -23.49
C VAL A 216 -8.95 0.62 -23.96
N ALA A 217 -9.15 0.26 -25.22
CA ALA A 217 -10.47 -0.10 -25.74
C ALA A 217 -11.02 -1.36 -25.05
N ALA A 218 -10.18 -2.38 -24.84
CA ALA A 218 -10.58 -3.59 -24.12
C ALA A 218 -10.95 -3.29 -22.66
N ALA A 219 -10.23 -2.39 -21.99
CA ALA A 219 -10.57 -1.96 -20.64
C ALA A 219 -11.92 -1.23 -20.60
N TYR A 220 -12.18 -0.36 -21.58
CA TYR A 220 -13.47 0.33 -21.73
C TYR A 220 -14.62 -0.65 -21.93
N ASP A 221 -14.44 -1.64 -22.81
CA ASP A 221 -15.43 -2.70 -23.06
C ASP A 221 -15.67 -3.59 -21.81
N ALA A 222 -14.64 -3.73 -20.95
CA ALA A 222 -14.74 -4.40 -19.67
C ALA A 222 -15.38 -3.53 -18.56
N GLY A 223 -15.73 -2.27 -18.87
CA GLY A 223 -16.44 -1.36 -17.97
C GLY A 223 -15.54 -0.43 -17.14
N TYR A 224 -14.27 -0.26 -17.53
CA TYR A 224 -13.33 0.59 -16.80
C TYR A 224 -12.63 1.62 -17.68
N VAL A 225 -12.43 2.81 -17.12
CA VAL A 225 -11.53 3.85 -17.65
C VAL A 225 -10.41 4.04 -16.62
N HIS A 226 -9.16 4.06 -17.08
CA HIS A 226 -7.97 4.19 -16.22
C HIS A 226 -7.96 5.51 -15.42
N ALA A 227 -8.40 6.58 -16.04
CA ALA A 227 -8.49 7.95 -15.51
C ALA A 227 -7.16 8.64 -15.14
N ASP A 228 -6.01 7.94 -15.26
CA ASP A 228 -4.67 8.49 -15.03
C ASP A 228 -3.65 7.89 -16.01
N MET A 229 -4.00 7.82 -17.31
CA MET A 229 -3.12 7.27 -18.34
C MET A 229 -1.95 8.21 -18.62
N SER A 230 -0.75 7.71 -18.48
CA SER A 230 0.51 8.37 -18.83
C SER A 230 1.54 7.33 -19.32
N GLU A 231 2.64 7.81 -19.85
CA GLU A 231 3.79 6.97 -20.20
C GLU A 231 4.43 6.26 -19.01
N ASP A 232 4.23 6.80 -17.80
CA ASP A 232 4.73 6.19 -16.54
C ASP A 232 3.92 4.96 -16.13
N ASN A 233 2.68 4.81 -16.64
CA ASN A 233 1.72 3.75 -16.29
C ASN A 233 1.59 2.67 -17.36
N VAL A 234 2.53 2.63 -18.31
CA VAL A 234 2.62 1.60 -19.35
C VAL A 234 4.00 0.96 -19.32
N ALA A 235 4.05 -0.36 -19.25
CA ALA A 235 5.28 -1.13 -19.45
C ALA A 235 5.32 -1.73 -20.86
N VAL A 236 6.50 -1.70 -21.49
CA VAL A 236 6.76 -2.29 -22.79
C VAL A 236 7.75 -3.43 -22.66
N SER A 237 7.41 -4.59 -23.21
CA SER A 237 8.24 -5.79 -23.24
C SER A 237 8.27 -6.41 -24.64
N GLU A 238 9.03 -7.47 -24.81
CA GLU A 238 9.02 -8.26 -26.07
C GLU A 238 7.64 -8.90 -26.34
N SER A 239 6.85 -9.16 -25.29
CA SER A 239 5.51 -9.76 -25.41
C SER A 239 4.40 -8.75 -25.70
N GLY A 240 4.65 -7.44 -25.61
CA GLY A 240 3.67 -6.37 -25.85
C GLY A 240 3.70 -5.28 -24.80
N VAL A 241 2.53 -4.71 -24.51
CA VAL A 241 2.37 -3.65 -23.51
C VAL A 241 1.54 -4.16 -22.33
N THR A 242 1.80 -3.58 -21.15
CA THR A 242 1.00 -3.82 -19.93
C THR A 242 0.64 -2.49 -19.30
N ILE A 243 -0.64 -2.23 -19.05
CA ILE A 243 -1.13 -1.03 -18.37
C ILE A 243 -1.24 -1.33 -16.88
N PHE A 244 -0.63 -0.51 -16.05
CA PHE A 244 -0.62 -0.70 -14.59
C PHE A 244 -0.97 0.61 -13.87
N ASP A 245 -1.08 0.54 -12.52
CA ASP A 245 -1.44 1.67 -11.65
C ASP A 245 -2.90 2.14 -11.81
N TRP A 246 -3.85 1.30 -11.40
CA TRP A 246 -5.30 1.48 -11.56
C TRP A 246 -6.08 2.03 -10.33
N PRO A 247 -5.46 2.67 -9.30
CA PRO A 247 -6.21 3.13 -8.12
C PRO A 247 -7.20 4.26 -8.44
N GLN A 248 -6.98 4.98 -9.55
CA GLN A 248 -7.84 6.07 -10.02
C GLN A 248 -8.94 5.60 -11.00
N ALA A 249 -8.97 4.30 -11.32
CA ALA A 249 -9.93 3.74 -12.26
C ALA A 249 -11.39 4.06 -11.89
N VAL A 250 -12.17 4.38 -12.92
CA VAL A 250 -13.60 4.70 -12.80
C VAL A 250 -14.42 3.83 -13.74
N PRO A 251 -15.72 3.62 -13.46
CA PRO A 251 -16.63 2.96 -14.40
C PRO A 251 -16.68 3.69 -15.75
N ALA A 252 -16.74 2.92 -16.85
CA ALA A 252 -16.85 3.42 -18.23
C ALA A 252 -18.26 3.92 -18.55
#